data_76b484d5f8351b4b9c3c18c749f6b509
#
_entry.id   76b484d5f8351b4b9c3c18c749f6b509
#
_cell.length_a   1.000
_cell.length_b   1.000
_cell.length_c   1.000
_cell.angle_alpha   90.00
_cell.angle_beta   90.00
_cell.angle_gamma   90.00
#
_symmetry.space_group_name_H-M   'P 1'
#
loop_
_entity.id
_entity.type
_entity.pdbx_description
1 polymer ?
#
loop_
_entity_poly.entity_id
_entity_poly.type
_entity_poly.pdbx_seq_one_letter_code
_entity_poly.pdbx_strand_id
1 'polypeptide(L)'
;MNLKNIPLTALAFISALACNSAPEEPMDGPPCAEAKTSVPVDLHKTWNVLLQAHVKDGMVDYKGLVKEKGKLHAYCDLLSSTPPTDTWSKNAELAFWINTYNAFTVQLIVDNYPVKSIKDLDPSLSVPLLHTVWTGTKFKIGDTEYSLDDVENKVLRRKFEEPRIHFAINCASMSCPPLRNEAFTGERVQEQLDDQARNFINNPRYNKITKDQAELSKIFSWFSGDFKKHGTLIEFINQYSKVKLDAEADLSYMDYDWSLNEQK
;
A
#
# COMPACT_ATOMS: atom_id res chain seq x y z
N MET A 1 -9.54 77.72 -65.87
CA MET A 1 -9.06 77.22 -67.17
C MET A 1 -9.01 75.69 -67.09
N ASN A 2 -9.84 75.10 -67.92
CA ASN A 2 -9.74 73.79 -68.58
C ASN A 2 -9.32 72.53 -67.75
N LEU A 3 -10.12 71.62 -67.73
CA LEU A 3 -10.87 70.66 -68.58
C LEU A 3 -10.38 69.22 -68.33
N LYS A 4 -11.36 68.35 -68.12
CA LYS A 4 -11.49 67.02 -68.70
C LYS A 4 -10.66 65.89 -68.07
N ASN A 5 -11.06 64.72 -67.84
CA ASN A 5 -12.23 63.92 -68.30
C ASN A 5 -12.39 62.68 -67.39
N ILE A 6 -13.57 62.27 -67.28
CA ILE A 6 -14.33 61.10 -66.94
C ILE A 6 -13.89 59.85 -67.77
N PRO A 7 -14.40 58.67 -67.51
CA PRO A 7 -14.22 57.59 -66.51
C PRO A 7 -13.80 56.26 -67.17
N LEU A 8 -13.53 55.25 -66.40
CA LEU A 8 -13.78 53.89 -66.89
C LEU A 8 -14.18 52.93 -65.69
N THR A 9 -15.40 52.52 -65.80
CA THR A 9 -16.03 51.47 -65.00
C THR A 9 -15.36 50.14 -65.30
N ALA A 10 -14.92 49.45 -64.25
CA ALA A 10 -14.54 48.03 -64.31
C ALA A 10 -15.53 47.24 -63.47
N LEU A 11 -16.33 46.47 -64.16
CA LEU A 11 -17.27 45.46 -63.57
C LEU A 11 -16.39 44.31 -63.00
N ALA A 12 -16.43 44.13 -61.72
CA ALA A 12 -15.85 42.94 -61.10
C ALA A 12 -16.94 41.85 -60.96
N PHE A 13 -16.74 40.78 -61.68
CA PHE A 13 -17.48 39.53 -61.53
C PHE A 13 -17.17 38.93 -60.17
N ILE A 14 -18.15 38.84 -59.32
CA ILE A 14 -18.10 38.07 -58.07
C ILE A 14 -18.49 36.63 -58.43
N SER A 15 -17.48 35.76 -58.51
CA SER A 15 -17.70 34.30 -58.54
C SER A 15 -18.01 33.84 -57.13
N ALA A 16 -19.23 33.49 -56.87
CA ALA A 16 -19.60 32.78 -55.64
C ALA A 16 -19.09 31.34 -55.73
N LEU A 17 -18.00 31.02 -55.02
CA LEU A 17 -17.66 29.63 -54.71
C LEU A 17 -18.65 29.16 -53.60
N ALA A 18 -19.55 28.28 -53.98
CA ALA A 18 -20.33 27.51 -53.03
C ALA A 18 -19.40 26.46 -52.39
N CYS A 19 -19.01 26.67 -51.15
CA CYS A 19 -18.43 25.61 -50.32
C CYS A 19 -19.53 24.63 -49.97
N ASN A 20 -19.53 23.47 -50.62
CA ASN A 20 -20.28 22.31 -50.17
C ASN A 20 -19.60 21.79 -48.88
N SER A 21 -20.13 22.11 -47.72
CA SER A 21 -19.81 21.44 -46.47
C SER A 21 -20.50 20.08 -46.47
N ALA A 22 -19.70 19.03 -46.63
CA ALA A 22 -20.17 17.68 -46.34
C ALA A 22 -20.52 17.59 -44.85
N PRO A 23 -21.56 16.83 -44.44
CA PRO A 23 -21.87 16.62 -43.04
C PRO A 23 -20.71 15.84 -42.38
N GLU A 24 -20.15 16.41 -41.31
CA GLU A 24 -19.24 15.68 -40.43
C GLU A 24 -20.04 14.53 -39.76
N GLU A 25 -19.66 13.29 -40.06
CA GLU A 25 -20.12 12.14 -39.30
C GLU A 25 -19.64 12.28 -37.83
N PRO A 26 -20.51 12.02 -36.82
CA PRO A 26 -20.08 11.98 -35.46
C PRO A 26 -19.09 10.83 -35.27
N MET A 27 -17.88 11.14 -34.85
CA MET A 27 -16.88 10.15 -34.45
C MET A 27 -17.34 9.52 -33.12
N ASP A 28 -18.10 8.45 -33.19
CA ASP A 28 -18.36 7.53 -32.08
C ASP A 28 -17.07 6.71 -31.82
N GLY A 29 -16.07 7.38 -31.27
CA GLY A 29 -14.99 6.70 -30.59
C GLY A 29 -15.50 6.24 -29.22
N PRO A 30 -15.10 5.04 -28.72
CA PRO A 30 -15.44 4.68 -27.36
C PRO A 30 -14.96 5.76 -26.40
N PRO A 31 -15.76 6.12 -25.36
CA PRO A 31 -15.35 7.16 -24.40
C PRO A 31 -13.98 6.78 -23.85
N CYS A 32 -13.03 7.71 -23.92
CA CYS A 32 -11.73 7.57 -23.28
C CYS A 32 -11.98 7.16 -21.83
N ALA A 33 -11.60 5.94 -21.48
CA ALA A 33 -11.64 5.50 -20.08
C ALA A 33 -10.87 6.56 -19.28
N GLU A 34 -11.57 7.29 -18.41
CA GLU A 34 -10.94 8.27 -17.53
C GLU A 34 -9.80 7.56 -16.80
N ALA A 35 -8.58 8.00 -17.04
CA ALA A 35 -7.41 7.47 -16.37
C ALA A 35 -7.61 7.71 -14.87
N LYS A 36 -7.79 6.64 -14.09
CA LYS A 36 -7.88 6.73 -12.63
C LYS A 36 -6.62 7.41 -12.13
N THR A 37 -6.78 8.52 -11.44
CA THR A 37 -5.65 9.29 -10.92
C THR A 37 -4.92 8.47 -9.84
N SER A 38 -3.59 8.55 -9.85
CA SER A 38 -2.77 8.01 -8.75
C SER A 38 -2.94 8.90 -7.50
N VAL A 39 -2.57 8.36 -6.34
CA VAL A 39 -2.42 9.18 -5.10
C VAL A 39 -1.55 10.39 -5.40
N PRO A 40 -1.86 11.59 -4.87
CA PRO A 40 -0.97 12.74 -5.01
C PRO A 40 0.48 12.36 -4.68
N VAL A 41 1.41 12.69 -5.56
CA VAL A 41 2.83 12.25 -5.50
C VAL A 41 3.47 12.53 -4.14
N ASP A 42 3.02 13.56 -3.45
CA ASP A 42 3.56 14.00 -2.16
C ASP A 42 2.88 13.39 -0.94
N LEU A 43 1.77 12.63 -1.09
CA LEU A 43 1.00 12.12 0.06
C LEU A 43 1.88 11.34 1.05
N HIS A 44 2.73 10.46 0.55
CA HIS A 44 3.57 9.58 1.39
C HIS A 44 4.99 10.11 1.63
N LYS A 45 5.32 11.33 1.20
CA LYS A 45 6.68 11.89 1.29
C LYS A 45 7.20 11.97 2.73
N THR A 46 6.40 12.50 3.65
CA THR A 46 6.80 12.59 5.06
C THR A 46 7.04 11.21 5.67
N TRP A 47 6.17 10.26 5.37
CA TRP A 47 6.32 8.88 5.83
C TRP A 47 7.58 8.23 5.27
N ASN A 48 7.85 8.40 3.98
CA ASN A 48 9.06 7.89 3.33
C ASN A 48 10.33 8.43 4.00
N VAL A 49 10.38 9.72 4.32
CA VAL A 49 11.52 10.34 5.02
C VAL A 49 11.68 9.75 6.43
N LEU A 50 10.60 9.57 7.18
CA LEU A 50 10.65 8.96 8.51
C LEU A 50 11.13 7.49 8.45
N LEU A 51 10.62 6.71 7.48
CA LEU A 51 11.07 5.34 7.29
C LEU A 51 12.55 5.25 6.95
N GLN A 52 13.04 6.08 6.04
CA GLN A 52 14.45 6.11 5.65
C GLN A 52 15.38 6.50 6.82
N ALA A 53 14.91 7.40 7.69
CA ALA A 53 15.70 7.86 8.83
C ALA A 53 15.71 6.87 10.01
N HIS A 54 14.60 6.15 10.23
CA HIS A 54 14.38 5.39 11.46
C HIS A 54 14.19 3.88 11.26
N VAL A 55 14.20 3.37 10.02
CA VAL A 55 14.07 1.93 9.76
C VAL A 55 15.32 1.40 9.09
N LYS A 56 15.95 0.41 9.73
CA LYS A 56 17.12 -0.29 9.19
C LYS A 56 16.93 -1.80 9.36
N ASP A 57 17.08 -2.54 8.28
CA ASP A 57 16.92 -4.01 8.26
C ASP A 57 15.60 -4.50 8.90
N GLY A 58 14.53 -3.70 8.73
CA GLY A 58 13.20 -3.95 9.29
C GLY A 58 13.03 -3.62 10.77
N MET A 59 14.11 -3.20 11.44
CA MET A 59 14.12 -2.76 12.83
C MET A 59 13.87 -1.26 12.91
N VAL A 60 13.14 -0.81 13.94
CA VAL A 60 12.66 0.57 14.08
C VAL A 60 13.37 1.30 15.23
N ASP A 61 13.91 2.48 14.96
CA ASP A 61 14.39 3.41 15.99
C ASP A 61 13.21 4.18 16.59
N TYR A 62 12.49 3.55 17.51
CA TYR A 62 11.35 4.19 18.18
C TYR A 62 11.77 5.41 19.01
N LYS A 63 12.97 5.40 19.61
CA LYS A 63 13.50 6.58 20.36
C LYS A 63 13.68 7.79 19.46
N GLY A 64 14.17 7.58 18.25
CA GLY A 64 14.29 8.62 17.24
C GLY A 64 12.92 9.13 16.79
N LEU A 65 11.97 8.22 16.51
CA LEU A 65 10.61 8.57 16.14
C LEU A 65 9.86 9.35 17.23
N VAL A 66 10.07 9.04 18.50
CA VAL A 66 9.50 9.83 19.62
C VAL A 66 9.93 11.30 19.55
N LYS A 67 11.18 11.58 19.14
CA LYS A 67 11.67 12.97 18.97
C LYS A 67 11.02 13.65 17.76
N GLU A 68 10.59 12.89 16.78
CA GLU A 68 9.92 13.37 15.57
C GLU A 68 8.40 13.09 15.56
N LYS A 69 7.83 12.78 16.73
CA LYS A 69 6.41 12.43 16.91
C LYS A 69 5.46 13.38 16.18
N GLY A 70 5.73 14.69 16.19
CA GLY A 70 4.91 15.67 15.49
C GLY A 70 4.83 15.46 13.98
N LYS A 71 5.91 14.99 13.32
CA LYS A 71 5.90 14.67 11.89
C LYS A 71 5.09 13.39 11.60
N LEU A 72 5.20 12.38 12.48
CA LEU A 72 4.43 11.16 12.36
C LEU A 72 2.93 11.42 12.52
N HIS A 73 2.55 12.20 13.54
CA HIS A 73 1.16 12.58 13.75
C HIS A 73 0.61 13.38 12.57
N ALA A 74 1.36 14.38 12.07
CA ALA A 74 0.94 15.17 10.91
C ALA A 74 0.72 14.29 9.67
N TYR A 75 1.52 13.22 9.50
CA TYR A 75 1.29 12.27 8.43
C TYR A 75 0.03 11.41 8.65
N CYS A 76 -0.22 10.93 9.86
CA CYS A 76 -1.45 10.20 10.18
C CYS A 76 -2.71 11.08 10.02
N ASP A 77 -2.63 12.36 10.40
CA ASP A 77 -3.70 13.36 10.17
C ASP A 77 -3.94 13.60 8.68
N LEU A 78 -2.86 13.64 7.88
CA LEU A 78 -2.95 13.75 6.42
C LEU A 78 -3.64 12.53 5.81
N LEU A 79 -3.31 11.31 6.24
CA LEU A 79 -4.02 10.09 5.83
C LEU A 79 -5.50 10.15 6.21
N SER A 80 -5.79 10.59 7.44
CA SER A 80 -7.17 10.73 7.94
C SER A 80 -8.00 11.69 7.09
N SER A 81 -7.40 12.77 6.62
CA SER A 81 -8.07 13.81 5.81
C SER A 81 -8.07 13.54 4.30
N THR A 82 -7.39 12.49 3.84
CA THR A 82 -7.24 12.17 2.41
C THR A 82 -7.69 10.72 2.13
N PRO A 83 -8.97 10.38 2.33
CA PRO A 83 -9.46 9.03 2.06
C PRO A 83 -9.36 8.69 0.57
N PRO A 84 -9.12 7.42 0.21
CA PRO A 84 -9.18 6.97 -1.17
C PRO A 84 -10.55 7.28 -1.80
N THR A 85 -10.54 7.68 -3.07
CA THR A 85 -11.74 7.96 -3.86
C THR A 85 -11.85 6.98 -5.03
N ASP A 86 -13.03 6.91 -5.67
CA ASP A 86 -13.26 6.05 -6.84
C ASP A 86 -12.37 6.39 -8.04
N THR A 87 -11.75 7.57 -8.03
CA THR A 87 -10.80 8.00 -9.08
C THR A 87 -9.40 7.40 -8.90
N TRP A 88 -9.08 6.84 -7.72
CA TRP A 88 -7.79 6.24 -7.49
C TRP A 88 -7.63 4.91 -8.20
N SER A 89 -6.43 4.61 -8.67
CA SER A 89 -6.11 3.28 -9.16
C SER A 89 -6.14 2.26 -8.02
N LYS A 90 -6.43 0.99 -8.33
CA LYS A 90 -6.39 -0.11 -7.33
C LYS A 90 -5.03 -0.20 -6.63
N ASN A 91 -3.94 0.02 -7.37
CA ASN A 91 -2.59 0.01 -6.81
C ASN A 91 -2.33 1.20 -5.87
N ALA A 92 -2.82 2.39 -6.22
CA ALA A 92 -2.68 3.57 -5.37
C ALA A 92 -3.44 3.39 -4.05
N GLU A 93 -4.64 2.84 -4.12
CA GLU A 93 -5.46 2.54 -2.94
C GLU A 93 -4.81 1.43 -2.07
N LEU A 94 -4.26 0.38 -2.69
CA LEU A 94 -3.55 -0.68 -1.96
C LEU A 94 -2.34 -0.11 -1.21
N ALA A 95 -1.52 0.71 -1.87
CA ALA A 95 -0.37 1.37 -1.25
C ALA A 95 -0.79 2.27 -0.08
N PHE A 96 -1.88 3.04 -0.25
CA PHE A 96 -2.44 3.87 0.81
C PHE A 96 -2.78 3.05 2.06
N TRP A 97 -3.52 1.96 1.91
CA TRP A 97 -3.95 1.16 3.06
C TRP A 97 -2.81 0.41 3.74
N ILE A 98 -1.79 -0.04 3.00
CA ILE A 98 -0.56 -0.61 3.58
C ILE A 98 0.17 0.45 4.41
N ASN A 99 0.37 1.66 3.86
CA ASN A 99 1.02 2.76 4.58
C ASN A 99 0.19 3.19 5.80
N THR A 100 -1.13 3.21 5.68
CA THR A 100 -2.05 3.53 6.79
C THR A 100 -1.85 2.55 7.95
N TYR A 101 -1.92 1.25 7.69
CA TYR A 101 -1.68 0.23 8.73
C TYR A 101 -0.34 0.43 9.43
N ASN A 102 0.73 0.57 8.63
CA ASN A 102 2.09 0.69 9.17
C ASN A 102 2.28 1.98 9.97
N ALA A 103 1.79 3.12 9.47
CA ALA A 103 1.95 4.41 10.14
C ALA A 103 1.18 4.45 11.47
N PHE A 104 -0.07 3.99 11.49
CA PHE A 104 -0.87 3.96 12.73
C PHE A 104 -0.35 2.91 13.72
N THR A 105 0.23 1.80 13.27
CA THR A 105 0.94 0.86 14.15
C THR A 105 2.17 1.51 14.79
N VAL A 106 2.99 2.19 14.00
CA VAL A 106 4.19 2.90 14.51
C VAL A 106 3.78 4.05 15.43
N GLN A 107 2.74 4.82 15.08
CA GLN A 107 2.21 5.88 15.94
C GLN A 107 1.76 5.32 17.29
N LEU A 108 1.03 4.21 17.29
CA LEU A 108 0.57 3.56 18.52
C LEU A 108 1.73 3.21 19.46
N ILE A 109 2.82 2.66 18.93
CA ILE A 109 4.03 2.38 19.72
C ILE A 109 4.67 3.67 20.20
N VAL A 110 4.86 4.68 19.33
CA VAL A 110 5.49 5.98 19.67
C VAL A 110 4.71 6.71 20.76
N ASP A 111 3.37 6.62 20.73
CA ASP A 111 2.50 7.28 21.71
C ASP A 111 2.55 6.63 23.10
N ASN A 112 2.92 5.36 23.15
CA ASN A 112 2.98 4.59 24.40
C ASN A 112 4.41 4.17 24.78
N TYR A 113 5.42 4.67 24.06
CA TYR A 113 6.81 4.32 24.30
C TYR A 113 7.32 4.84 25.67
N PRO A 114 8.11 4.03 26.45
CA PRO A 114 8.63 2.70 26.08
C PRO A 114 7.68 1.54 26.41
N VAL A 115 7.61 0.58 25.48
CA VAL A 115 6.91 -0.70 25.66
C VAL A 115 7.83 -1.86 25.23
N LYS A 116 7.62 -3.06 25.76
CA LYS A 116 8.41 -4.25 25.38
C LYS A 116 7.77 -5.03 24.22
N SER A 117 6.46 -4.87 24.05
CA SER A 117 5.64 -5.53 23.05
C SER A 117 4.42 -4.66 22.74
N ILE A 118 3.90 -4.72 21.52
CA ILE A 118 2.60 -4.13 21.21
C ILE A 118 1.47 -4.73 22.06
N LYS A 119 1.62 -5.97 22.52
CA LYS A 119 0.67 -6.64 23.41
C LYS A 119 0.61 -6.02 24.81
N ASP A 120 1.61 -5.27 25.24
CA ASP A 120 1.56 -4.53 26.51
C ASP A 120 0.45 -3.46 26.49
N LEU A 121 -0.06 -3.14 25.31
CA LEU A 121 -1.15 -2.18 25.08
C LEU A 121 -2.53 -2.85 24.99
N ASP A 122 -2.62 -4.15 25.19
CA ASP A 122 -3.92 -4.84 25.26
C ASP A 122 -4.70 -4.34 26.50
N PRO A 123 -6.03 -4.11 26.37
CA PRO A 123 -6.85 -3.67 27.50
C PRO A 123 -6.79 -4.65 28.65
N SER A 124 -6.61 -4.15 29.90
CA SER A 124 -6.44 -4.95 31.11
C SER A 124 -7.63 -5.87 31.47
N LEU A 125 -8.82 -5.61 30.91
CA LEU A 125 -10.05 -6.37 31.09
C LEU A 125 -10.54 -6.96 29.75
N SER A 126 -9.63 -7.47 28.94
CA SER A 126 -9.99 -8.04 27.67
C SER A 126 -10.54 -9.46 27.78
N VAL A 127 -11.69 -9.70 27.14
CA VAL A 127 -12.05 -11.07 26.77
C VAL A 127 -11.05 -11.52 25.70
N PRO A 128 -10.23 -12.57 25.96
CA PRO A 128 -9.23 -13.02 24.99
C PRO A 128 -9.86 -13.17 23.60
N LEU A 129 -9.22 -12.66 22.57
CA LEU A 129 -9.64 -12.64 21.16
C LEU A 129 -10.69 -11.59 20.76
N LEU A 130 -11.41 -10.93 21.66
CA LEU A 130 -12.44 -9.95 21.30
C LEU A 130 -11.97 -8.49 21.45
N HIS A 131 -11.08 -8.23 22.42
CA HIS A 131 -10.56 -6.88 22.68
C HIS A 131 -9.05 -6.93 22.80
N THR A 132 -8.40 -6.74 21.68
CA THR A 132 -6.94 -6.61 21.57
C THR A 132 -6.57 -5.19 21.16
N VAL A 133 -5.32 -4.83 21.26
CA VAL A 133 -4.81 -3.55 20.76
C VAL A 133 -5.18 -3.30 19.30
N TRP A 134 -5.23 -4.35 18.48
CA TRP A 134 -5.61 -4.25 17.06
C TRP A 134 -7.09 -3.92 16.83
N THR A 135 -7.99 -4.41 17.69
CA THR A 135 -9.44 -4.15 17.60
C THR A 135 -9.87 -2.93 18.40
N GLY A 136 -9.14 -2.59 19.48
CA GLY A 136 -9.49 -1.54 20.46
C GLY A 136 -9.08 -0.15 20.04
N THR A 137 -7.91 0.02 19.42
CA THR A 137 -7.41 1.33 18.99
C THR A 137 -8.11 1.77 17.71
N LYS A 138 -8.80 2.91 17.77
CA LYS A 138 -9.57 3.45 16.65
C LYS A 138 -8.96 4.74 16.11
N PHE A 139 -9.03 4.91 14.80
CA PHE A 139 -8.67 6.11 14.05
C PHE A 139 -9.63 6.33 12.89
N LYS A 140 -9.65 7.53 12.32
CA LYS A 140 -10.54 7.87 11.21
C LYS A 140 -9.79 7.98 9.91
N ILE A 141 -10.42 7.53 8.83
CA ILE A 141 -10.05 7.84 7.44
C ILE A 141 -11.29 8.42 6.77
N GLY A 142 -11.27 9.72 6.46
CA GLY A 142 -12.46 10.46 6.14
C GLY A 142 -13.47 10.42 7.30
N ASP A 143 -14.72 10.11 7.01
CA ASP A 143 -15.78 9.99 8.01
C ASP A 143 -15.89 8.60 8.64
N THR A 144 -15.10 7.63 8.19
CA THR A 144 -15.19 6.24 8.64
C THR A 144 -14.14 5.93 9.70
N GLU A 145 -14.58 5.30 10.78
CA GLU A 145 -13.72 4.81 11.85
C GLU A 145 -13.19 3.40 11.54
N TYR A 146 -11.90 3.21 11.74
CA TYR A 146 -11.19 1.94 11.56
C TYR A 146 -10.36 1.59 12.78
N SER A 147 -10.14 0.30 12.98
CA SER A 147 -9.03 -0.23 13.78
C SER A 147 -7.95 -0.83 12.86
N LEU A 148 -6.81 -1.20 13.42
CA LEU A 148 -5.79 -1.94 12.66
C LEU A 148 -6.37 -3.25 12.10
N ASP A 149 -7.17 -3.98 12.92
CA ASP A 149 -7.87 -5.19 12.50
C ASP A 149 -8.84 -4.93 11.34
N ASP A 150 -9.57 -3.80 11.37
CA ASP A 150 -10.48 -3.41 10.29
C ASP A 150 -9.70 -3.17 8.98
N VAL A 151 -8.56 -2.47 9.04
CA VAL A 151 -7.72 -2.24 7.86
C VAL A 151 -7.17 -3.54 7.30
N GLU A 152 -6.65 -4.43 8.16
CA GLU A 152 -6.11 -5.71 7.72
C GLU A 152 -7.23 -6.62 7.16
N ASN A 153 -8.28 -6.89 7.97
CA ASN A 153 -9.24 -7.93 7.66
C ASN A 153 -10.37 -7.48 6.76
N LYS A 154 -10.89 -6.24 6.90
CA LYS A 154 -12.02 -5.76 6.11
C LYS A 154 -11.58 -5.08 4.81
N VAL A 155 -10.41 -4.43 4.82
CA VAL A 155 -9.92 -3.70 3.64
C VAL A 155 -8.87 -4.52 2.89
N LEU A 156 -7.66 -4.70 3.44
CA LEU A 156 -6.55 -5.29 2.71
C LEU A 156 -6.83 -6.72 2.25
N ARG A 157 -7.31 -7.60 3.13
CA ARG A 157 -7.57 -9.00 2.81
C ARG A 157 -8.80 -9.19 1.91
N ARG A 158 -9.92 -8.51 2.22
CA ARG A 158 -11.18 -8.74 1.50
C ARG A 158 -11.30 -7.97 0.19
N LYS A 159 -10.84 -6.70 0.15
CA LYS A 159 -10.98 -5.86 -1.05
C LYS A 159 -9.94 -6.17 -2.12
N PHE A 160 -8.70 -6.44 -1.72
CA PHE A 160 -7.59 -6.61 -2.66
C PHE A 160 -7.31 -8.07 -3.00
N GLU A 161 -7.60 -8.98 -2.06
CA GLU A 161 -7.35 -10.42 -2.23
C GLU A 161 -5.88 -10.73 -2.59
N GLU A 162 -4.96 -9.95 -2.03
CA GLU A 162 -3.53 -9.94 -2.32
C GLU A 162 -2.75 -10.54 -1.15
N PRO A 163 -2.32 -11.81 -1.21
CA PRO A 163 -1.69 -12.47 -0.08
C PRO A 163 -0.34 -11.87 0.32
N ARG A 164 0.35 -11.15 -0.59
CA ARG A 164 1.63 -10.51 -0.30
C ARG A 164 1.51 -9.35 0.69
N ILE A 165 0.30 -8.86 0.99
CA ILE A 165 0.08 -7.85 2.04
C ILE A 165 0.63 -8.32 3.38
N HIS A 166 0.55 -9.64 3.65
CA HIS A 166 1.06 -10.22 4.88
C HIS A 166 2.58 -10.07 5.06
N PHE A 167 3.32 -9.70 4.01
CA PHE A 167 4.74 -9.36 4.09
C PHE A 167 5.01 -7.85 4.07
N ALA A 168 3.96 -7.04 3.88
CA ALA A 168 4.05 -5.58 3.75
C ALA A 168 3.57 -4.82 4.98
N ILE A 169 2.62 -5.40 5.75
CA ILE A 169 2.14 -4.82 7.01
C ILE A 169 2.97 -5.33 8.18
N ASN A 170 3.29 -4.44 9.12
CA ASN A 170 4.14 -4.73 10.27
C ASN A 170 3.41 -4.46 11.59
N CYS A 171 3.31 -5.47 12.43
CA CYS A 171 2.65 -5.41 13.74
C CYS A 171 3.60 -5.08 14.89
N ALA A 172 4.71 -4.42 14.63
CA ALA A 172 5.71 -3.99 15.61
C ALA A 172 6.36 -5.13 16.42
N SER A 173 6.44 -6.35 15.90
CA SER A 173 7.07 -7.48 16.59
C SER A 173 8.28 -8.05 15.85
N MET A 174 9.15 -8.74 16.58
CA MET A 174 10.40 -9.33 16.07
C MET A 174 10.18 -10.43 15.02
N SER A 175 9.06 -11.17 15.10
CA SER A 175 8.70 -12.20 14.13
C SER A 175 7.79 -11.69 13.02
N CYS A 176 7.40 -10.41 13.06
CA CYS A 176 6.64 -9.78 11.96
C CYS A 176 7.54 -9.59 10.73
N PRO A 177 6.97 -9.62 9.52
CA PRO A 177 7.71 -9.20 8.34
C PRO A 177 8.36 -7.83 8.54
N PRO A 178 9.59 -7.64 8.03
CA PRO A 178 10.33 -6.40 8.24
C PRO A 178 9.55 -5.19 7.76
N LEU A 179 9.48 -4.14 8.58
CA LEU A 179 8.97 -2.85 8.10
C LEU A 179 9.90 -2.35 6.99
N ARG A 180 9.33 -2.02 5.83
CA ARG A 180 10.09 -1.49 4.71
C ARG A 180 10.58 -0.07 5.03
N ASN A 181 11.82 0.25 4.67
CA ASN A 181 12.40 1.58 4.89
C ASN A 181 12.04 2.60 3.80
N GLU A 182 10.99 2.34 3.04
CA GLU A 182 10.38 3.27 2.10
C GLU A 182 8.86 3.11 2.11
N ALA A 183 8.14 4.18 1.79
CA ALA A 183 6.70 4.13 1.64
C ALA A 183 6.28 3.32 0.40
N PHE A 184 5.17 2.61 0.48
CA PHE A 184 4.55 1.99 -0.69
C PHE A 184 3.93 3.08 -1.57
N THR A 185 4.06 2.95 -2.90
CA THR A 185 3.48 3.88 -3.86
C THR A 185 2.65 3.15 -4.92
N GLY A 186 1.64 3.82 -5.47
CA GLY A 186 0.76 3.21 -6.46
C GLY A 186 1.50 2.70 -7.70
N GLU A 187 2.57 3.38 -8.09
CA GLU A 187 3.39 3.04 -9.25
C GLU A 187 4.25 1.79 -9.00
N ARG A 188 4.68 1.58 -7.75
CA ARG A 188 5.66 0.53 -7.41
C ARG A 188 5.14 -0.56 -6.49
N VAL A 189 3.90 -0.47 -6.01
CA VAL A 189 3.37 -1.39 -4.98
C VAL A 189 3.52 -2.86 -5.36
N GLN A 190 3.35 -3.21 -6.63
CA GLN A 190 3.49 -4.60 -7.09
C GLN A 190 4.94 -5.10 -7.00
N GLU A 191 5.90 -4.26 -7.41
CA GLU A 191 7.34 -4.53 -7.25
C GLU A 191 7.73 -4.62 -5.78
N GLN A 192 7.24 -3.67 -4.95
CA GLN A 192 7.53 -3.61 -3.52
C GLN A 192 6.96 -4.82 -2.77
N LEU A 193 5.77 -5.31 -3.14
CA LEU A 193 5.17 -6.51 -2.57
C LEU A 193 5.96 -7.78 -2.95
N ASP A 194 6.39 -7.89 -4.21
CA ASP A 194 7.24 -8.99 -4.67
C ASP A 194 8.58 -9.02 -3.94
N ASP A 195 9.19 -7.85 -3.76
CA ASP A 195 10.45 -7.70 -3.05
C ASP A 195 10.31 -8.10 -1.57
N GLN A 196 9.24 -7.64 -0.89
CA GLN A 196 8.92 -8.03 0.48
C GLN A 196 8.70 -9.55 0.61
N ALA A 197 7.97 -10.16 -0.33
CA ALA A 197 7.73 -11.61 -0.35
C ALA A 197 9.05 -12.38 -0.51
N ARG A 198 9.90 -11.99 -1.47
CA ARG A 198 11.20 -12.63 -1.68
C ARG A 198 12.12 -12.45 -0.48
N ASN A 199 12.17 -11.25 0.09
CA ASN A 199 13.02 -10.95 1.24
C ASN A 199 12.57 -11.73 2.48
N PHE A 200 11.26 -11.79 2.76
CA PHE A 200 10.74 -12.49 3.92
C PHE A 200 10.90 -14.02 3.80
N ILE A 201 10.50 -14.59 2.65
CA ILE A 201 10.51 -16.04 2.45
C ILE A 201 11.95 -16.60 2.50
N ASN A 202 12.91 -15.88 1.94
CA ASN A 202 14.31 -16.34 1.89
C ASN A 202 15.16 -15.93 3.10
N ASN A 203 14.59 -15.29 4.09
CA ASN A 203 15.31 -14.88 5.28
C ASN A 203 15.30 -16.01 6.33
N PRO A 204 16.47 -16.58 6.70
CA PRO A 204 16.56 -17.70 7.65
C PRO A 204 16.10 -17.35 9.06
N ARG A 205 15.93 -16.07 9.40
CA ARG A 205 15.31 -15.61 10.65
C ARG A 205 13.83 -15.98 10.73
N TYR A 206 13.14 -15.99 9.60
CA TYR A 206 11.69 -16.20 9.52
C TYR A 206 11.31 -17.55 8.91
N ASN A 207 12.18 -18.13 8.09
CA ASN A 207 11.88 -19.38 7.38
C ASN A 207 13.17 -20.16 7.15
N LYS A 208 13.15 -21.46 7.46
CA LYS A 208 14.23 -22.39 7.13
C LYS A 208 13.70 -23.37 6.10
N ILE A 209 14.16 -23.24 4.87
CA ILE A 209 13.63 -23.98 3.72
C ILE A 209 14.72 -24.87 3.13
N THR A 210 14.44 -26.17 3.07
CA THR A 210 15.19 -27.15 2.29
C THR A 210 14.29 -27.70 1.19
N LYS A 211 14.77 -28.69 0.42
CA LYS A 211 13.99 -29.28 -0.65
C LYS A 211 12.79 -30.10 -0.13
N ASP A 212 12.98 -30.82 0.95
CA ASP A 212 12.10 -31.85 1.51
C ASP A 212 11.33 -31.37 2.77
N GLN A 213 11.71 -30.24 3.34
CA GLN A 213 11.07 -29.71 4.56
C GLN A 213 11.21 -28.20 4.70
N ALA A 214 10.27 -27.58 5.41
CA ALA A 214 10.36 -26.18 5.80
C ALA A 214 9.83 -25.94 7.21
N GLU A 215 10.60 -25.16 7.99
CA GLU A 215 10.14 -24.55 9.23
C GLU A 215 9.80 -23.08 8.93
N LEU A 216 8.52 -22.76 8.85
CA LEU A 216 8.00 -21.51 8.33
C LEU A 216 7.57 -20.54 9.44
N SER A 217 7.54 -19.25 9.15
CA SER A 217 6.91 -18.25 9.99
C SER A 217 5.45 -18.63 10.30
N LYS A 218 5.01 -18.34 11.53
CA LYS A 218 3.62 -18.57 11.99
C LYS A 218 2.58 -17.85 11.13
N ILE A 219 2.95 -16.80 10.41
CA ILE A 219 2.10 -16.06 9.47
C ILE A 219 1.50 -17.00 8.41
N PHE A 220 2.28 -17.95 7.89
CA PHE A 220 1.79 -18.92 6.92
C PHE A 220 0.73 -19.87 7.48
N SER A 221 0.76 -20.12 8.79
CA SER A 221 -0.29 -20.87 9.48
C SER A 221 -1.55 -20.02 9.71
N TRP A 222 -1.38 -18.81 10.25
CA TRP A 222 -2.50 -17.93 10.59
C TRP A 222 -3.31 -17.50 9.37
N PHE A 223 -2.63 -17.18 8.27
CA PHE A 223 -3.23 -16.69 7.05
C PHE A 223 -3.22 -17.74 5.91
N SER A 224 -3.20 -19.02 6.28
CA SER A 224 -3.07 -20.11 5.28
C SER A 224 -4.15 -20.08 4.20
N GLY A 225 -5.36 -19.61 4.52
CA GLY A 225 -6.44 -19.46 3.55
C GLY A 225 -6.14 -18.47 2.45
N ASP A 226 -5.46 -17.36 2.77
CA ASP A 226 -5.09 -16.33 1.79
C ASP A 226 -3.99 -16.84 0.85
N PHE A 227 -2.99 -17.52 1.39
CA PHE A 227 -1.89 -18.08 0.60
C PHE A 227 -2.30 -19.26 -0.28
N LYS A 228 -3.35 -20.00 0.12
CA LYS A 228 -3.86 -21.18 -0.60
C LYS A 228 -4.99 -20.84 -1.58
N LYS A 229 -5.33 -19.59 -1.76
CA LYS A 229 -6.48 -19.19 -2.59
C LYS A 229 -6.36 -19.65 -4.06
N HIS A 230 -5.14 -19.72 -4.58
CA HIS A 230 -4.86 -20.06 -5.98
C HIS A 230 -3.94 -21.27 -6.14
N GLY A 231 -3.87 -22.15 -5.13
CA GLY A 231 -3.03 -23.34 -5.14
C GLY A 231 -2.66 -23.81 -3.74
N THR A 232 -1.57 -24.56 -3.63
CA THR A 232 -1.04 -25.02 -2.34
C THR A 232 -0.14 -23.94 -1.72
N LEU A 233 0.09 -24.04 -0.40
CA LEU A 233 1.06 -23.18 0.28
C LEU A 233 2.48 -23.36 -0.29
N ILE A 234 2.86 -24.60 -0.63
CA ILE A 234 4.16 -24.91 -1.25
C ILE A 234 4.31 -24.22 -2.61
N GLU A 235 3.28 -24.26 -3.45
CA GLU A 235 3.28 -23.56 -4.74
C GLU A 235 3.44 -22.04 -4.54
N PHE A 236 2.74 -21.46 -3.58
CA PHE A 236 2.88 -20.02 -3.26
C PHE A 236 4.31 -19.69 -2.82
N ILE A 237 4.86 -20.45 -1.86
CA ILE A 237 6.24 -20.24 -1.37
C ILE A 237 7.24 -20.39 -2.52
N ASN A 238 7.06 -21.41 -3.37
CA ASN A 238 7.93 -21.68 -4.50
C ASN A 238 7.95 -20.58 -5.57
N GLN A 239 6.97 -19.67 -5.62
CA GLN A 239 7.05 -18.49 -6.50
C GLN A 239 8.21 -17.56 -6.09
N TYR A 240 8.48 -17.44 -4.79
CA TYR A 240 9.42 -16.45 -4.23
C TYR A 240 10.69 -17.08 -3.65
N SER A 241 10.64 -18.35 -3.23
CA SER A 241 11.77 -19.04 -2.60
C SER A 241 12.91 -19.36 -3.61
N LYS A 242 14.14 -19.17 -3.16
CA LYS A 242 15.36 -19.58 -3.88
C LYS A 242 15.51 -21.09 -3.89
N VAL A 243 15.23 -21.74 -2.77
CA VAL A 243 15.20 -23.21 -2.64
C VAL A 243 13.76 -23.66 -2.91
N LYS A 244 13.57 -24.53 -3.89
CA LYS A 244 12.24 -25.06 -4.22
C LYS A 244 11.91 -26.26 -3.34
N LEU A 245 10.75 -26.20 -2.68
CA LEU A 245 10.16 -27.28 -1.92
C LEU A 245 9.58 -28.33 -2.88
N ASP A 246 9.77 -29.60 -2.58
CA ASP A 246 9.02 -30.68 -3.22
C ASP A 246 7.54 -30.57 -2.84
N ALA A 247 6.64 -31.11 -3.68
CA ALA A 247 5.19 -31.00 -3.48
C ALA A 247 4.72 -31.65 -2.15
N GLU A 248 5.43 -32.67 -1.70
CA GLU A 248 5.15 -33.42 -0.47
C GLU A 248 6.10 -33.05 0.69
N ALA A 249 6.75 -31.90 0.61
CA ALA A 249 7.68 -31.44 1.67
C ALA A 249 6.95 -31.28 3.01
N ASP A 250 7.62 -31.70 4.09
CA ASP A 250 7.12 -31.54 5.45
C ASP A 250 7.13 -30.08 5.88
N LEU A 251 5.99 -29.58 6.36
CA LEU A 251 5.86 -28.21 6.83
C LEU A 251 5.65 -28.15 8.35
N SER A 252 6.45 -27.32 9.00
CA SER A 252 6.32 -26.97 10.41
C SER A 252 6.34 -25.44 10.59
N TYR A 253 6.06 -24.95 11.79
CA TYR A 253 5.95 -23.51 12.04
C TYR A 253 6.75 -23.10 13.26
N MET A 254 7.54 -22.04 13.11
CA MET A 254 8.31 -21.43 14.19
C MET A 254 7.40 -20.84 15.27
N ASP A 255 7.92 -20.73 16.49
CA ASP A 255 7.31 -19.88 17.52
C ASP A 255 7.36 -18.41 17.12
N TYR A 256 6.40 -17.63 17.61
CA TYR A 256 6.28 -16.21 17.25
C TYR A 256 6.78 -15.34 18.42
N ASP A 257 7.84 -14.58 18.15
CA ASP A 257 8.41 -13.61 19.10
C ASP A 257 7.68 -12.28 18.99
N TRP A 258 6.89 -11.95 20.02
CA TRP A 258 6.12 -10.72 20.14
C TRP A 258 6.91 -9.54 20.72
N SER A 259 8.19 -9.72 21.07
CA SER A 259 9.01 -8.60 21.53
C SER A 259 9.09 -7.52 20.45
N LEU A 260 9.23 -6.26 20.88
CA LEU A 260 9.23 -5.11 20.00
C LEU A 260 10.40 -5.18 18.99
N ASN A 261 10.12 -4.88 17.72
CA ASN A 261 11.12 -4.83 16.65
C ASN A 261 12.00 -3.55 16.72
N GLU A 262 12.48 -3.23 17.91
CA GLU A 262 13.28 -2.04 18.18
C GLU A 262 14.74 -2.24 17.80
N GLN A 263 15.38 -1.20 17.22
CA GLN A 263 16.82 -1.13 17.03
C GLN A 263 17.54 -1.11 18.40
N LYS A 264 18.61 -1.89 18.52
CA LYS A 264 19.46 -1.94 19.74
C LYS A 264 20.53 -0.86 19.71
#